data_3bf4c9bd0cea2a9c1e801ec4b4fc0bed
#
_entry.id   3bf4c9bd0cea2a9c1e801ec4b4fc0bed
#
_cell.length_a   1.000
_cell.length_b   1.000
_cell.length_c   1.000
_cell.angle_alpha   90.00
_cell.angle_beta   90.00
_cell.angle_gamma   90.00
#
_symmetry.space_group_name_H-M   'P 1'
#
loop_
_entity.id
_entity.type
_entity.pdbx_description
1 polymer ?
#
loop_
_entity_poly.entity_id
_entity_poly.type
_entity_poly.pdbx_seq_one_letter_code
_entity_poly.pdbx_strand_id
1 'polypeptide(L)'
;MKHFIGIVVSVLLILTGCNEDGGKYMKQQSGDLIQAVENNDLEKVQGILQDTSYPINETNDKEETPLLIATHENYIEVAKLLIEAGADINQQDSIQDSAYLYAGAQGKTEILKYMIEHAEPNQNIVNRYGGNALIPAAEKGHLDNVKLLLVDGKVNIDHQNKFGYTALIEAVALRDGSEVYQQIVQELLAYNAEKELRDESGKTALDYAKEKGYTKMIKMLEE
;
A
#
# COMPACT_ATOMS: atom_id res chain seq x y z
N MET A 1 -65.63 -8.63 -15.34
CA MET A 1 -64.60 -8.38 -16.34
C MET A 1 -64.46 -6.87 -16.46
N LYS A 2 -63.43 -6.31 -15.79
CA LYS A 2 -63.16 -4.86 -15.80
C LYS A 2 -61.83 -4.67 -16.52
N HIS A 3 -61.91 -3.95 -17.65
CA HIS A 3 -60.78 -3.57 -18.48
C HIS A 3 -60.08 -2.38 -17.82
N PHE A 4 -58.80 -2.51 -17.49
CA PHE A 4 -57.94 -1.39 -17.13
C PHE A 4 -57.21 -0.90 -18.38
N ILE A 5 -57.56 0.33 -18.79
CA ILE A 5 -56.89 1.06 -19.86
C ILE A 5 -55.71 1.81 -19.20
N GLY A 6 -54.49 1.39 -19.50
CA GLY A 6 -53.31 2.10 -19.08
C GLY A 6 -53.05 3.31 -19.99
N ILE A 7 -53.09 4.50 -19.40
CA ILE A 7 -52.69 5.73 -20.07
C ILE A 7 -51.18 5.86 -20.01
N VAL A 8 -50.50 5.76 -21.16
CA VAL A 8 -49.10 6.11 -21.33
C VAL A 8 -49.02 7.61 -21.51
N VAL A 9 -48.53 8.30 -20.48
CA VAL A 9 -48.17 9.73 -20.57
C VAL A 9 -46.77 9.85 -21.10
N SER A 10 -46.63 10.18 -22.38
CA SER A 10 -45.35 10.56 -22.98
C SER A 10 -45.05 12.00 -22.57
N VAL A 11 -44.09 12.15 -21.65
CA VAL A 11 -43.51 13.46 -21.33
C VAL A 11 -42.46 13.79 -22.37
N LEU A 12 -42.83 14.67 -23.31
CA LEU A 12 -41.93 15.27 -24.27
C LEU A 12 -41.14 16.40 -23.56
N LEU A 13 -39.93 16.13 -23.11
CA LEU A 13 -39.02 17.17 -22.60
C LEU A 13 -38.43 17.91 -23.81
N ILE A 14 -38.94 19.12 -24.05
CA ILE A 14 -38.31 20.08 -24.96
C ILE A 14 -37.12 20.69 -24.21
N LEU A 15 -35.92 20.25 -24.55
CA LEU A 15 -34.67 20.90 -24.14
C LEU A 15 -34.40 22.06 -25.10
N THR A 16 -34.87 23.27 -24.74
CA THR A 16 -34.33 24.52 -25.29
C THR A 16 -33.46 25.14 -24.20
N GLY A 17 -32.19 25.11 -24.42
CA GLY A 17 -31.20 25.77 -23.55
C GLY A 17 -29.81 25.59 -24.14
N CYS A 18 -29.49 26.32 -25.21
CA CYS A 18 -28.13 26.56 -25.60
C CYS A 18 -27.46 27.37 -24.49
N ASN A 19 -26.53 26.77 -23.75
CA ASN A 19 -25.46 27.51 -23.11
C ASN A 19 -24.18 27.14 -23.84
N GLU A 20 -23.74 28.08 -24.70
CA GLU A 20 -22.38 28.10 -25.24
C GLU A 20 -21.42 28.55 -24.15
N ASP A 21 -21.03 27.62 -23.30
CA ASP A 21 -19.70 27.69 -22.63
C ASP A 21 -18.90 26.53 -23.19
N GLY A 22 -18.21 26.84 -24.27
CA GLY A 22 -17.24 25.95 -24.92
C GLY A 22 -16.03 25.70 -24.02
N GLY A 23 -16.21 25.03 -22.90
CA GLY A 23 -15.17 24.31 -22.21
C GLY A 23 -14.67 23.26 -23.19
N LYS A 24 -13.53 23.57 -23.85
CA LYS A 24 -12.80 22.65 -24.68
C LYS A 24 -12.37 21.49 -23.79
N TYR A 25 -13.20 20.42 -23.73
CA TYR A 25 -12.76 19.15 -23.15
C TYR A 25 -11.55 18.71 -23.98
N MET A 26 -10.34 19.04 -23.50
CA MET A 26 -9.14 18.50 -24.10
C MET A 26 -9.22 16.99 -23.91
N LYS A 27 -9.23 16.26 -25.02
CA LYS A 27 -9.19 14.80 -24.97
C LYS A 27 -7.91 14.43 -24.22
N GLN A 28 -8.07 13.82 -23.05
CA GLN A 28 -6.97 13.38 -22.22
C GLN A 28 -6.16 12.32 -22.98
N GLN A 29 -4.86 12.41 -22.86
CA GLN A 29 -3.92 11.51 -23.53
C GLN A 29 -3.28 10.58 -22.46
N SER A 30 -2.79 9.42 -22.92
CA SER A 30 -1.98 8.55 -22.05
C SER A 30 -0.77 9.34 -21.53
N GLY A 31 -0.50 9.21 -20.23
CA GLY A 31 0.56 9.96 -19.54
C GLY A 31 0.10 11.26 -18.86
N ASP A 32 -1.12 11.74 -19.15
CA ASP A 32 -1.61 12.98 -18.53
C ASP A 32 -1.80 12.85 -17.03
N LEU A 33 -2.25 11.68 -16.54
CA LEU A 33 -2.43 11.40 -15.12
C LEU A 33 -1.09 11.29 -14.42
N ILE A 34 -0.13 10.57 -15.00
CA ILE A 34 1.26 10.49 -14.49
C ILE A 34 1.83 11.89 -14.33
N GLN A 35 1.75 12.72 -15.37
CA GLN A 35 2.26 14.08 -15.32
C GLN A 35 1.57 14.95 -14.26
N ALA A 36 0.24 14.80 -14.08
CA ALA A 36 -0.50 15.51 -13.06
C ALA A 36 -0.06 15.08 -11.65
N VAL A 37 0.16 13.78 -11.45
CA VAL A 37 0.65 13.22 -10.17
C VAL A 37 2.07 13.67 -9.88
N GLU A 38 3.00 13.59 -10.84
CA GLU A 38 4.39 14.05 -10.69
C GLU A 38 4.48 15.52 -10.28
N ASN A 39 3.55 16.35 -10.77
CA ASN A 39 3.45 17.77 -10.39
C ASN A 39 2.65 18.02 -9.12
N ASN A 40 2.11 16.99 -8.46
CA ASN A 40 1.19 17.09 -7.32
C ASN A 40 -0.01 18.02 -7.60
N ASP A 41 -0.51 18.00 -8.84
CA ASP A 41 -1.61 18.84 -9.29
C ASP A 41 -2.96 18.17 -9.00
N LEU A 42 -3.44 18.39 -7.79
CA LEU A 42 -4.66 17.77 -7.26
C LEU A 42 -5.90 18.08 -8.14
N GLU A 43 -6.01 19.32 -8.63
CA GLU A 43 -7.16 19.74 -9.46
C GLU A 43 -7.14 19.03 -10.81
N LYS A 44 -5.97 18.92 -11.42
CA LYS A 44 -5.80 18.20 -12.69
C LYS A 44 -6.07 16.71 -12.53
N VAL A 45 -5.55 16.08 -11.44
CA VAL A 45 -5.85 14.67 -11.11
C VAL A 45 -7.36 14.47 -10.96
N GLN A 46 -8.05 15.31 -10.17
CA GLN A 46 -9.50 15.25 -10.02
C GLN A 46 -10.22 15.38 -11.35
N GLY A 47 -9.80 16.33 -12.21
CA GLY A 47 -10.38 16.54 -13.53
C GLY A 47 -10.23 15.32 -14.44
N ILE A 48 -9.05 14.66 -14.43
CA ILE A 48 -8.82 13.45 -15.24
C ILE A 48 -9.69 12.29 -14.74
N LEU A 49 -9.79 12.10 -13.43
CA LEU A 49 -10.56 11.02 -12.82
C LEU A 49 -12.09 11.16 -12.98
N GLN A 50 -12.61 12.30 -13.50
CA GLN A 50 -14.03 12.41 -13.92
C GLN A 50 -14.33 11.52 -15.15
N ASP A 51 -13.34 11.24 -15.97
CA ASP A 51 -13.45 10.27 -17.07
C ASP A 51 -13.18 8.86 -16.54
N THR A 52 -14.23 8.13 -16.20
CA THR A 52 -14.14 6.75 -15.69
C THR A 52 -13.58 5.75 -16.72
N SER A 53 -13.42 6.16 -17.97
CA SER A 53 -12.77 5.34 -19.01
C SER A 53 -11.26 5.56 -19.11
N TYR A 54 -10.72 6.53 -18.37
CA TYR A 54 -9.28 6.79 -18.36
C TYR A 54 -8.51 5.62 -17.72
N PRO A 55 -7.37 5.18 -18.30
CA PRO A 55 -6.60 4.08 -17.75
C PRO A 55 -5.85 4.49 -16.46
N ILE A 56 -6.56 4.44 -15.33
CA ILE A 56 -6.06 4.89 -14.02
C ILE A 56 -4.74 4.22 -13.60
N ASN A 57 -4.47 3.01 -14.09
CA ASN A 57 -3.24 2.24 -13.83
C ASN A 57 -2.27 2.30 -15.01
N GLU A 58 -2.29 3.38 -15.81
CA GLU A 58 -1.24 3.62 -16.81
C GLU A 58 0.15 3.60 -16.16
N THR A 59 1.20 3.39 -16.93
CA THR A 59 2.55 3.30 -16.37
C THR A 59 3.55 4.16 -17.15
N ASN A 60 4.57 4.62 -16.45
CA ASN A 60 5.75 5.26 -17.06
C ASN A 60 6.76 4.21 -17.55
N ASP A 61 7.93 4.67 -18.04
CA ASP A 61 9.01 3.80 -18.55
C ASP A 61 9.61 2.85 -17.48
N LYS A 62 9.35 3.11 -16.20
CA LYS A 62 9.76 2.24 -15.08
C LYS A 62 8.64 1.29 -14.64
N GLU A 63 7.53 1.27 -15.35
CA GLU A 63 6.31 0.55 -14.98
C GLU A 63 5.63 1.07 -13.70
N GLU A 64 6.01 2.27 -13.22
CA GLU A 64 5.39 2.91 -12.05
C GLU A 64 4.00 3.42 -12.42
N THR A 65 2.99 3.05 -11.60
CA THR A 65 1.63 3.59 -11.71
C THR A 65 1.51 4.99 -11.09
N PRO A 66 0.49 5.79 -11.44
CA PRO A 66 0.22 7.07 -10.77
C PRO A 66 0.15 6.94 -9.25
N LEU A 67 -0.47 5.86 -8.73
CA LEU A 67 -0.57 5.61 -7.29
C LEU A 67 0.79 5.29 -6.66
N LEU A 68 1.64 4.51 -7.34
CA LEU A 68 2.99 4.23 -6.84
C LEU A 68 3.83 5.51 -6.80
N ILE A 69 3.76 6.36 -7.83
CA ILE A 69 4.44 7.67 -7.86
C ILE A 69 3.96 8.56 -6.70
N ALA A 70 2.64 8.69 -6.51
CA ALA A 70 2.07 9.45 -5.40
C ALA A 70 2.54 8.91 -4.03
N THR A 71 2.71 7.59 -3.92
CA THR A 71 3.20 6.94 -2.70
C THR A 71 4.69 7.19 -2.47
N HIS A 72 5.53 7.15 -3.52
CA HIS A 72 6.95 7.51 -3.46
C HIS A 72 7.13 8.92 -2.89
N GLU A 73 6.43 9.87 -3.45
CA GLU A 73 6.52 11.29 -3.11
C GLU A 73 5.74 11.66 -1.84
N ASN A 74 4.98 10.71 -1.28
CA ASN A 74 4.11 10.93 -0.13
C ASN A 74 3.03 11.99 -0.37
N TYR A 75 2.46 12.04 -1.56
CA TYR A 75 1.34 12.92 -1.93
C TYR A 75 0.02 12.33 -1.42
N ILE A 76 -0.26 12.52 -0.14
CA ILE A 76 -1.33 11.83 0.59
C ILE A 76 -2.70 12.05 -0.06
N GLU A 77 -3.06 13.29 -0.37
CA GLU A 77 -4.38 13.59 -0.94
C GLU A 77 -4.53 13.06 -2.38
N VAL A 78 -3.47 13.11 -3.17
CA VAL A 78 -3.44 12.50 -4.52
C VAL A 78 -3.60 10.99 -4.41
N ALA A 79 -2.86 10.34 -3.50
CA ALA A 79 -2.96 8.89 -3.28
C ALA A 79 -4.38 8.47 -2.86
N LYS A 80 -5.02 9.22 -1.96
CA LYS A 80 -6.42 8.97 -1.56
C LYS A 80 -7.39 9.04 -2.75
N LEU A 81 -7.30 10.10 -3.56
CA LEU A 81 -8.14 10.23 -4.75
C LEU A 81 -7.97 9.07 -5.73
N LEU A 82 -6.72 8.64 -5.96
CA LEU A 82 -6.43 7.50 -6.83
C LEU A 82 -7.01 6.20 -6.28
N ILE A 83 -6.89 5.95 -4.97
CA ILE A 83 -7.46 4.77 -4.31
C ILE A 83 -9.00 4.79 -4.39
N GLU A 84 -9.65 5.93 -4.12
CA GLU A 84 -11.10 6.10 -4.24
C GLU A 84 -11.61 5.88 -5.67
N ALA A 85 -10.80 6.25 -6.66
CA ALA A 85 -11.10 6.03 -8.07
C ALA A 85 -10.80 4.60 -8.55
N GLY A 86 -10.32 3.71 -7.67
CA GLY A 86 -10.08 2.30 -7.95
C GLY A 86 -8.70 1.98 -8.53
N ALA A 87 -7.68 2.78 -8.25
CA ALA A 87 -6.31 2.46 -8.62
C ALA A 87 -5.85 1.14 -7.96
N ASP A 88 -5.14 0.31 -8.70
CA ASP A 88 -4.61 -0.95 -8.20
C ASP A 88 -3.40 -0.71 -7.30
N ILE A 89 -3.59 -0.97 -6.00
CA ILE A 89 -2.54 -0.84 -4.98
C ILE A 89 -1.47 -1.94 -5.08
N ASN A 90 -1.75 -3.01 -5.85
CA ASN A 90 -0.94 -4.21 -5.94
C ASN A 90 -0.08 -4.28 -7.20
N GLN A 91 -0.36 -3.45 -8.22
CA GLN A 91 0.41 -3.45 -9.46
C GLN A 91 1.87 -3.10 -9.18
N GLN A 92 2.78 -4.00 -9.60
CA GLN A 92 4.22 -3.85 -9.37
C GLN A 92 4.89 -3.13 -10.55
N ASP A 93 5.90 -2.34 -10.23
CA ASP A 93 6.83 -1.73 -11.17
C ASP A 93 7.93 -2.70 -11.63
N SER A 94 8.86 -2.22 -12.45
CA SER A 94 9.99 -2.99 -13.00
C SER A 94 10.95 -3.55 -11.94
N ILE A 95 10.91 -3.04 -10.71
CA ILE A 95 11.72 -3.53 -9.58
C ILE A 95 10.92 -4.26 -8.51
N GLN A 96 9.69 -4.66 -8.84
CA GLN A 96 8.78 -5.41 -7.96
C GLN A 96 8.33 -4.63 -6.71
N ASP A 97 8.26 -3.31 -6.76
CA ASP A 97 7.59 -2.51 -5.76
C ASP A 97 6.14 -2.22 -6.21
N SER A 98 5.18 -2.30 -5.30
CA SER A 98 3.82 -1.81 -5.50
C SER A 98 3.53 -0.69 -4.51
N ALA A 99 2.46 0.09 -4.73
CA ALA A 99 2.11 1.15 -3.81
C ALA A 99 1.94 0.64 -2.37
N TYR A 100 1.29 -0.52 -2.18
CA TYR A 100 1.12 -1.14 -0.87
C TYR A 100 2.46 -1.59 -0.25
N LEU A 101 3.28 -2.33 -1.00
CA LEU A 101 4.58 -2.80 -0.50
C LEU A 101 5.49 -1.63 -0.14
N TYR A 102 5.54 -0.62 -1.00
CA TYR A 102 6.37 0.57 -0.79
C TYR A 102 5.89 1.40 0.41
N ALA A 103 4.57 1.61 0.55
CA ALA A 103 4.02 2.33 1.69
C ALA A 103 4.41 1.65 3.01
N GLY A 104 4.29 0.32 3.09
CA GLY A 104 4.73 -0.46 4.24
C GLY A 104 6.22 -0.29 4.51
N ALA A 105 7.04 -0.48 3.47
CA ALA A 105 8.50 -0.49 3.55
C ALA A 105 9.14 0.88 3.86
N GLN A 106 8.47 2.00 3.53
CA GLN A 106 9.06 3.35 3.64
C GLN A 106 8.35 4.24 4.66
N GLY A 107 7.51 3.67 5.53
CA GLY A 107 6.87 4.44 6.59
C GLY A 107 5.84 5.45 6.10
N LYS A 108 5.19 5.20 4.93
CA LYS A 108 4.13 6.07 4.42
C LYS A 108 2.81 5.77 5.13
N THR A 109 2.79 6.00 6.43
CA THR A 109 1.78 5.49 7.38
C THR A 109 0.35 5.89 7.00
N GLU A 110 0.12 7.16 6.62
CA GLU A 110 -1.23 7.62 6.27
C GLU A 110 -1.74 6.97 4.97
N ILE A 111 -0.87 6.83 3.96
CA ILE A 111 -1.22 6.19 2.69
C ILE A 111 -1.45 4.70 2.92
N LEU A 112 -0.58 4.02 3.68
CA LEU A 112 -0.73 2.61 4.03
C LEU A 112 -2.06 2.35 4.75
N LYS A 113 -2.38 3.19 5.75
CA LYS A 113 -3.64 3.10 6.49
C LYS A 113 -4.84 3.23 5.54
N TYR A 114 -4.79 4.22 4.65
CA TYR A 114 -5.88 4.45 3.70
C TYR A 114 -6.07 3.27 2.75
N MET A 115 -4.97 2.67 2.25
CA MET A 115 -5.03 1.46 1.43
C MET A 115 -5.66 0.27 2.16
N ILE A 116 -5.30 0.06 3.44
CA ILE A 116 -5.86 -1.02 4.27
C ILE A 116 -7.38 -0.83 4.48
N GLU A 117 -7.82 0.42 4.67
CA GLU A 117 -9.23 0.74 4.97
C GLU A 117 -10.13 0.74 3.72
N HIS A 118 -9.60 1.04 2.52
CA HIS A 118 -10.40 1.32 1.33
C HIS A 118 -10.07 0.43 0.11
N ALA A 119 -9.09 -0.44 0.22
CA ALA A 119 -8.70 -1.35 -0.86
C ALA A 119 -8.35 -2.74 -0.32
N GLU A 120 -8.05 -3.69 -1.22
CA GLU A 120 -7.73 -5.07 -0.85
C GLU A 120 -6.27 -5.40 -1.19
N PRO A 121 -5.36 -5.34 -0.17
CA PRO A 121 -3.97 -5.74 -0.37
C PRO A 121 -3.86 -7.23 -0.70
N ASN A 122 -3.16 -7.56 -1.78
CA ASN A 122 -2.86 -8.94 -2.11
C ASN A 122 -1.61 -9.41 -1.35
N GLN A 123 -1.82 -10.19 -0.31
CA GLN A 123 -0.75 -10.66 0.59
C GLN A 123 0.20 -11.70 -0.05
N ASN A 124 -0.08 -12.16 -1.28
CA ASN A 124 0.81 -13.06 -2.02
C ASN A 124 1.85 -12.32 -2.86
N ILE A 125 1.72 -11.01 -2.99
CA ILE A 125 2.69 -10.17 -3.69
C ILE A 125 3.84 -9.83 -2.76
N VAL A 126 5.06 -10.00 -3.25
CA VAL A 126 6.29 -9.76 -2.50
C VAL A 126 7.22 -8.85 -3.30
N ASN A 127 8.09 -8.15 -2.62
CA ASN A 127 9.11 -7.30 -3.23
C ASN A 127 10.24 -8.14 -3.87
N ARG A 128 11.20 -7.48 -4.53
CA ARG A 128 12.37 -8.13 -5.19
C ARG A 128 13.20 -9.02 -4.27
N TYR A 129 13.12 -8.85 -2.97
CA TYR A 129 13.79 -9.69 -1.96
C TYR A 129 12.89 -10.82 -1.44
N GLY A 130 11.69 -10.96 -1.96
CA GLY A 130 10.72 -11.94 -1.51
C GLY A 130 10.01 -11.57 -0.20
N GLY A 131 10.14 -10.35 0.28
CA GLY A 131 9.49 -9.88 1.50
C GLY A 131 8.11 -9.30 1.26
N ASN A 132 7.17 -9.56 2.16
CA ASN A 132 5.90 -8.85 2.25
C ASN A 132 6.09 -7.43 2.82
N ALA A 133 5.02 -6.66 3.03
CA ALA A 133 5.12 -5.29 3.55
C ALA A 133 5.67 -5.20 4.99
N LEU A 134 5.47 -6.24 5.82
CA LEU A 134 5.84 -6.25 7.24
C LEU A 134 7.36 -6.37 7.45
N ILE A 135 8.04 -7.20 6.64
CA ILE A 135 9.48 -7.43 6.78
C ILE A 135 10.28 -6.13 6.67
N PRO A 136 10.20 -5.34 5.57
CA PRO A 136 10.96 -4.11 5.49
C PRO A 136 10.46 -3.01 6.43
N ALA A 137 9.18 -3.03 6.84
CA ALA A 137 8.69 -2.12 7.87
C ALA A 137 9.40 -2.37 9.21
N ALA A 138 9.54 -3.63 9.61
CA ALA A 138 10.26 -4.03 10.81
C ALA A 138 11.78 -3.75 10.70
N GLU A 139 12.39 -4.09 9.56
CA GLU A 139 13.78 -3.82 9.24
C GLU A 139 14.13 -2.34 9.41
N LYS A 140 13.31 -1.44 8.89
CA LYS A 140 13.59 0.01 8.86
C LYS A 140 13.11 0.78 10.08
N GLY A 141 12.50 0.09 11.05
CA GLY A 141 12.06 0.72 12.30
C GLY A 141 10.74 1.51 12.18
N HIS A 142 9.92 1.22 11.18
CA HIS A 142 8.63 1.87 10.99
C HIS A 142 7.55 1.26 11.90
N LEU A 143 7.67 1.50 13.21
CA LEU A 143 6.82 0.92 14.24
C LEU A 143 5.32 1.10 13.98
N ASP A 144 4.89 2.30 13.54
CA ASP A 144 3.49 2.56 13.28
C ASP A 144 2.95 1.71 12.11
N ASN A 145 3.77 1.51 11.07
CA ASN A 145 3.41 0.63 9.96
C ASN A 145 3.35 -0.84 10.40
N VAL A 146 4.30 -1.28 11.25
CA VAL A 146 4.26 -2.62 11.84
C VAL A 146 2.95 -2.83 12.59
N LYS A 147 2.56 -1.89 13.45
CA LYS A 147 1.29 -1.94 14.19
C LYS A 147 0.07 -1.98 13.26
N LEU A 148 0.02 -1.13 12.25
CA LEU A 148 -1.08 -1.11 11.28
C LEU A 148 -1.23 -2.46 10.57
N LEU A 149 -0.14 -3.05 10.09
CA LEU A 149 -0.14 -4.33 9.39
C LEU A 149 -0.57 -5.48 10.30
N LEU A 150 -0.13 -5.47 11.57
CA LEU A 150 -0.50 -6.49 12.55
C LEU A 150 -1.97 -6.37 12.97
N VAL A 151 -2.49 -5.16 13.16
CA VAL A 151 -3.90 -4.91 13.50
C VAL A 151 -4.83 -5.32 12.36
N ASP A 152 -4.47 -5.07 11.09
CA ASP A 152 -5.23 -5.54 9.92
C ASP A 152 -5.33 -7.08 9.89
N GLY A 153 -4.31 -7.78 10.38
CA GLY A 153 -4.30 -9.22 10.59
C GLY A 153 -4.29 -10.06 9.31
N LYS A 154 -4.19 -9.45 8.14
CA LYS A 154 -4.15 -10.16 6.86
C LYS A 154 -2.73 -10.57 6.46
N VAL A 155 -1.71 -9.82 6.93
CA VAL A 155 -0.32 -10.08 6.60
C VAL A 155 0.16 -11.38 7.26
N ASN A 156 0.88 -12.23 6.52
CA ASN A 156 1.55 -13.38 7.12
C ASN A 156 2.75 -12.89 7.94
N ILE A 157 2.62 -12.92 9.27
CA ILE A 157 3.61 -12.47 10.23
C ILE A 157 4.91 -13.29 10.16
N ASP A 158 4.80 -14.58 9.81
CA ASP A 158 5.89 -15.54 9.74
C ASP A 158 6.43 -15.75 8.34
N HIS A 159 6.03 -14.86 7.40
CA HIS A 159 6.59 -14.89 6.05
C HIS A 159 8.11 -14.77 6.08
N GLN A 160 8.79 -15.63 5.32
CA GLN A 160 10.24 -15.57 5.15
C GLN A 160 10.61 -15.05 3.76
N ASN A 161 11.52 -14.08 3.71
CA ASN A 161 12.07 -13.56 2.47
C ASN A 161 13.09 -14.54 1.84
N LYS A 162 13.75 -14.15 0.73
CA LYS A 162 14.74 -14.99 0.02
C LYS A 162 15.96 -15.38 0.85
N PHE A 163 16.17 -14.75 2.01
CA PHE A 163 17.26 -15.06 2.95
C PHE A 163 16.77 -15.85 4.16
N GLY A 164 15.49 -16.25 4.17
CA GLY A 164 14.86 -16.89 5.31
C GLY A 164 14.52 -15.92 6.46
N TYR A 165 14.66 -14.61 6.28
CA TYR A 165 14.34 -13.65 7.33
C TYR A 165 12.84 -13.42 7.43
N THR A 166 12.31 -13.54 8.66
CA THR A 166 11.02 -13.01 9.05
C THR A 166 11.15 -11.56 9.51
N ALA A 167 10.01 -10.87 9.70
CA ALA A 167 10.01 -9.54 10.31
C ALA A 167 10.69 -9.53 11.68
N LEU A 168 10.50 -10.61 12.48
CA LEU A 168 11.14 -10.76 13.79
C LEU A 168 12.66 -10.89 13.69
N ILE A 169 13.16 -11.71 12.75
CA ILE A 169 14.60 -11.87 12.52
C ILE A 169 15.22 -10.55 12.03
N GLU A 170 14.58 -9.87 11.06
CA GLU A 170 15.06 -8.59 10.52
C GLU A 170 15.21 -7.50 11.60
N ALA A 171 14.22 -7.37 12.49
CA ALA A 171 14.24 -6.38 13.57
C ALA A 171 15.43 -6.59 14.54
N VAL A 172 15.94 -7.81 14.65
CA VAL A 172 17.07 -8.14 15.56
C VAL A 172 18.39 -8.21 14.79
N ALA A 173 18.43 -8.93 13.67
CA ALA A 173 19.67 -9.30 13.00
C ALA A 173 20.40 -8.12 12.36
N LEU A 174 19.69 -7.19 11.73
CA LEU A 174 20.26 -6.15 10.88
C LEU A 174 20.37 -4.78 11.56
N ARG A 175 19.95 -4.66 12.83
CA ARG A 175 19.81 -3.36 13.48
C ARG A 175 20.61 -3.24 14.78
N ASP A 176 20.55 -2.06 15.37
CA ASP A 176 21.41 -1.66 16.51
C ASP A 176 20.82 -2.01 17.89
N GLY A 177 19.63 -2.64 17.93
CA GLY A 177 18.95 -2.99 19.16
C GLY A 177 18.38 -1.81 19.94
N SER A 178 18.24 -0.63 19.30
CA SER A 178 17.66 0.57 19.90
C SER A 178 16.18 0.36 20.30
N GLU A 179 15.63 1.33 21.03
CA GLU A 179 14.29 1.22 21.61
C GLU A 179 13.19 0.93 20.59
N VAL A 180 13.25 1.53 19.40
CA VAL A 180 12.26 1.29 18.35
C VAL A 180 12.24 -0.18 17.92
N TYR A 181 13.40 -0.83 17.79
CA TYR A 181 13.47 -2.25 17.43
C TYR A 181 13.04 -3.16 18.60
N GLN A 182 13.30 -2.77 19.85
CA GLN A 182 12.74 -3.48 21.01
C GLN A 182 11.21 -3.44 21.01
N GLN A 183 10.61 -2.28 20.70
CA GLN A 183 9.18 -2.14 20.58
C GLN A 183 8.61 -2.96 19.40
N ILE A 184 9.29 -2.98 18.25
CA ILE A 184 8.90 -3.83 17.11
C ILE A 184 8.92 -5.30 17.48
N VAL A 185 9.98 -5.78 18.14
CA VAL A 185 10.06 -7.17 18.63
C VAL A 185 8.91 -7.46 19.58
N GLN A 186 8.63 -6.56 20.53
CA GLN A 186 7.52 -6.69 21.46
C GLN A 186 6.15 -6.81 20.74
N GLU A 187 5.90 -5.94 19.75
CA GLU A 187 4.65 -6.00 18.96
C GLU A 187 4.54 -7.31 18.19
N LEU A 188 5.60 -7.73 17.48
CA LEU A 188 5.60 -8.97 16.73
C LEU A 188 5.31 -10.18 17.64
N LEU A 189 5.93 -10.25 18.82
CA LEU A 189 5.69 -11.32 19.81
C LEU A 189 4.26 -11.24 20.38
N ALA A 190 3.71 -10.05 20.61
CA ALA A 190 2.33 -9.88 21.10
C ALA A 190 1.29 -10.40 20.09
N TYR A 191 1.64 -10.42 18.79
CA TYR A 191 0.82 -11.01 17.72
C TYR A 191 1.25 -12.44 17.35
N ASN A 192 2.00 -13.11 18.24
CA ASN A 192 2.40 -14.53 18.14
C ASN A 192 3.33 -14.84 16.95
N ALA A 193 4.27 -13.93 16.62
CA ALA A 193 5.33 -14.26 15.68
C ALA A 193 6.13 -15.49 16.14
N GLU A 194 6.38 -16.44 15.22
CA GLU A 194 7.08 -17.69 15.52
C GLU A 194 8.57 -17.43 15.78
N LYS A 195 9.01 -17.68 17.02
CA LYS A 195 10.38 -17.37 17.47
C LYS A 195 11.44 -18.36 16.99
N GLU A 196 11.02 -19.58 16.68
CA GLU A 196 11.91 -20.68 16.33
C GLU A 196 12.25 -20.76 14.85
N LEU A 197 11.62 -19.92 14.01
CA LEU A 197 11.95 -19.87 12.59
C LEU A 197 13.43 -19.48 12.41
N ARG A 198 14.04 -20.15 11.45
CA ARG A 198 15.46 -19.98 11.14
C ARG A 198 15.65 -19.41 9.74
N ASP A 199 16.62 -18.54 9.63
CA ASP A 199 17.08 -18.04 8.34
C ASP A 199 17.93 -19.10 7.59
N GLU A 200 18.40 -18.76 6.38
CA GLU A 200 19.23 -19.65 5.58
C GLU A 200 20.58 -20.03 6.24
N SER A 201 21.04 -19.24 7.22
CA SER A 201 22.22 -19.56 8.04
C SER A 201 21.91 -20.48 9.23
N GLY A 202 20.65 -20.84 9.43
CA GLY A 202 20.16 -21.66 10.52
C GLY A 202 19.96 -20.93 11.84
N LYS A 203 19.96 -19.59 11.85
CA LYS A 203 19.82 -18.75 13.05
C LYS A 203 18.40 -18.27 13.26
N THR A 204 17.98 -18.26 14.53
CA THR A 204 16.76 -17.63 15.01
C THR A 204 17.00 -16.15 15.38
N ALA A 205 15.92 -15.41 15.63
CA ALA A 205 15.99 -14.06 16.19
C ALA A 205 16.76 -14.05 17.54
N LEU A 206 16.56 -15.08 18.38
CA LEU A 206 17.27 -15.22 19.67
C LEU A 206 18.77 -15.42 19.49
N ASP A 207 19.19 -16.22 18.50
CA ASP A 207 20.61 -16.42 18.21
C ASP A 207 21.28 -15.09 17.86
N TYR A 208 20.64 -14.26 17.01
CA TYR A 208 21.14 -12.92 16.68
C TYR A 208 21.17 -11.98 17.89
N ALA A 209 20.11 -12.00 18.73
CA ALA A 209 20.07 -11.19 19.94
C ALA A 209 21.23 -11.53 20.90
N LYS A 210 21.56 -12.84 21.07
CA LYS A 210 22.67 -13.32 21.88
C LYS A 210 24.01 -12.90 21.30
N GLU A 211 24.24 -13.08 20.00
CA GLU A 211 25.48 -12.66 19.32
C GLU A 211 25.76 -11.16 19.47
N LYS A 212 24.69 -10.34 19.42
CA LYS A 212 24.80 -8.88 19.53
C LYS A 212 24.77 -8.35 20.97
N GLY A 213 24.45 -9.20 21.94
CA GLY A 213 24.35 -8.82 23.36
C GLY A 213 23.12 -7.96 23.68
N TYR A 214 22.00 -8.10 22.94
CA TYR A 214 20.79 -7.32 23.13
C TYR A 214 19.96 -7.85 24.29
N THR A 215 20.39 -7.58 25.52
CA THR A 215 19.87 -8.18 26.75
C THR A 215 18.32 -8.08 26.88
N LYS A 216 17.72 -6.94 26.52
CA LYS A 216 16.27 -6.78 26.59
C LYS A 216 15.54 -7.66 25.57
N MET A 217 16.04 -7.74 24.33
CA MET A 217 15.45 -8.60 23.30
C MET A 217 15.64 -10.08 23.63
N ILE A 218 16.81 -10.48 24.19
CA ILE A 218 17.04 -11.85 24.68
C ILE A 218 15.93 -12.24 25.65
N LYS A 219 15.67 -11.39 26.65
CA LYS A 219 14.63 -11.66 27.64
C LYS A 219 13.26 -11.84 27.01
N MET A 220 12.85 -10.96 26.08
CA MET A 220 11.57 -11.04 25.37
C MET A 220 11.44 -12.33 24.54
N LEU A 221 12.53 -12.78 23.93
CA LEU A 221 12.55 -13.94 23.05
C LEU A 221 12.61 -15.28 23.83
N GLU A 222 13.09 -15.27 25.09
CA GLU A 222 13.14 -16.45 25.97
C GLU A 222 11.85 -16.65 26.78
N GLU A 223 11.01 -15.63 26.95
CA GLU A 223 9.68 -15.72 27.58
C GLU A 223 8.66 -16.39 26.65
#